data_ff2e4a106efaf2909c5cdd68b080d26a
#
_entry.id   ff2e4a106efaf2909c5cdd68b080d26a
#
_cell.length_a   1.000
_cell.length_b   1.000
_cell.length_c   1.000
_cell.angle_alpha   90.00
_cell.angle_beta   90.00
_cell.angle_gamma   90.00
#
_symmetry.space_group_name_H-M   'P 1'
#
loop_
_entity.id
_entity.type
_entity.pdbx_description
1 polymer ?
#
loop_
_entity_poly.entity_id
_entity_poly.type
_entity_poly.pdbx_seq_one_letter_code
_entity_poly.pdbx_strand_id
1 'polypeptide(L)'
;MVGHASACQRPLAGAFFLGWLLLFVSCAAAQIRTVALPGKSPLVTFRIVFTTGSAADPADKPGLAYLTAQMIADGGTKLLTYKQVTDALFPMAAGVNAQVDKEMSMFGGATHVDNLAAYYKLLRGMLLTPGWREDDFRRVKDDAINAIKVGLRGNNDEELGKEVLYETLYQGTPYGHFNGGTVSSLEKISLDDVKAFYKSQYSQSQLIIGIAGGYSPAFLASMKKDFQALPAAASPKPKMAAPAAIDKSRVVIVDKDTRSVAFSIGYPIEVTRARPDYAALLLVSSYLGQHRMSSGVLYDRLREKRGLNYGDYAYIEYFPRGMFLMEPQPNLARHQQIFQVWIRPVEPPTAKFALRLALFELDKLHKNGLTQEQFERTREFLSKYINVLTRTKRAELGYAIDSLFYGIPPYNDYLKAQLAKLTLADVNRVIKQYIRTDHLVVAAVTRNGEDLKRQLASEDASPMTYNSPKPREIADEDTLVVKWPLGLKAEDIKVKPVSEVFQ
;
A
#
# COMPACT_ATOMS: atom_id res chain seq x y z
N MET A 1 -26.86 -86.91 34.89
CA MET A 1 -26.64 -87.93 33.86
C MET A 1 -26.38 -87.28 32.58
N VAL A 2 -25.14 -87.17 32.21
CA VAL A 2 -24.42 -87.88 31.16
C VAL A 2 -24.94 -87.51 29.75
N GLY A 3 -24.09 -86.97 28.93
CA GLY A 3 -24.16 -87.00 27.53
C GLY A 3 -23.20 -86.05 26.80
N HIS A 4 -21.96 -86.52 26.61
CA HIS A 4 -20.98 -85.92 25.67
C HIS A 4 -21.38 -86.08 24.22
N ALA A 5 -21.12 -85.07 23.37
CA ALA A 5 -20.76 -85.35 21.96
C ALA A 5 -19.91 -84.25 21.42
N SER A 6 -18.76 -84.61 20.97
CA SER A 6 -17.72 -83.91 20.25
C SER A 6 -18.14 -83.71 18.82
N ALA A 7 -17.86 -82.52 18.19
CA ALA A 7 -17.92 -82.35 16.74
C ALA A 7 -16.88 -81.38 16.24
N CYS A 8 -16.16 -81.84 15.30
CA CYS A 8 -15.11 -81.45 14.38
C CYS A 8 -15.12 -80.00 13.87
N GLN A 9 -13.99 -79.37 13.95
CA GLN A 9 -13.60 -78.17 13.24
C GLN A 9 -13.30 -78.42 11.76
N ARG A 10 -13.77 -77.52 10.89
CA ARG A 10 -13.22 -77.32 9.56
C ARG A 10 -13.01 -75.82 9.31
N PRO A 11 -11.89 -75.40 8.74
CA PRO A 11 -11.56 -73.96 8.56
C PRO A 11 -12.27 -73.37 7.31
N LEU A 12 -12.85 -72.19 7.47
CA LEU A 12 -13.37 -71.37 6.41
C LEU A 12 -12.26 -70.43 5.93
N ALA A 13 -11.93 -70.51 4.65
CA ALA A 13 -11.03 -69.59 3.94
C ALA A 13 -11.63 -68.18 3.89
N GLY A 14 -10.96 -67.20 4.52
CA GLY A 14 -11.30 -65.81 4.44
C GLY A 14 -10.84 -65.20 3.13
N ALA A 15 -11.78 -64.77 2.27
CA ALA A 15 -11.51 -63.93 1.12
C ALA A 15 -11.26 -62.50 1.58
N PHE A 16 -10.04 -62.02 1.41
CA PHE A 16 -9.69 -60.59 1.57
C PHE A 16 -10.24 -59.82 0.40
N PHE A 17 -11.33 -59.08 0.56
CA PHE A 17 -11.76 -58.04 -0.33
C PHE A 17 -10.92 -56.78 -0.04
N LEU A 18 -9.91 -56.49 -0.88
CA LEU A 18 -9.20 -55.22 -0.92
C LEU A 18 -10.12 -54.19 -1.57
N GLY A 19 -10.91 -53.49 -0.77
CA GLY A 19 -11.68 -52.35 -1.25
C GLY A 19 -10.73 -51.18 -1.56
N TRP A 20 -10.50 -50.91 -2.86
CA TRP A 20 -9.87 -49.68 -3.33
C TRP A 20 -10.82 -48.51 -3.05
N LEU A 21 -10.52 -47.75 -1.98
CA LEU A 21 -11.15 -46.47 -1.70
C LEU A 21 -10.56 -45.45 -2.67
N LEU A 22 -11.21 -45.26 -3.82
CA LEU A 22 -10.94 -44.14 -4.72
C LEU A 22 -11.35 -42.86 -4.01
N LEU A 23 -10.38 -42.19 -3.37
CA LEU A 23 -10.50 -40.82 -2.92
C LEU A 23 -10.67 -39.93 -4.16
N PHE A 24 -11.93 -39.67 -4.53
CA PHE A 24 -12.24 -38.56 -5.42
C PHE A 24 -11.91 -37.26 -4.67
N VAL A 25 -10.68 -36.76 -4.87
CA VAL A 25 -10.37 -35.38 -4.55
C VAL A 25 -11.18 -34.53 -5.54
N SER A 26 -12.37 -34.10 -5.11
CA SER A 26 -13.12 -33.09 -5.81
C SER A 26 -12.24 -31.84 -5.84
N CYS A 27 -11.54 -31.62 -6.95
CA CYS A 27 -10.90 -30.34 -7.21
C CYS A 27 -12.04 -29.34 -7.39
N ALA A 28 -12.48 -28.71 -6.29
CA ALA A 28 -13.42 -27.61 -6.35
C ALA A 28 -12.76 -26.57 -7.26
N ALA A 29 -13.29 -26.37 -8.45
CA ALA A 29 -12.81 -25.34 -9.37
C ALA A 29 -12.79 -24.02 -8.62
N ALA A 30 -11.63 -23.37 -8.56
CA ALA A 30 -11.47 -22.12 -7.85
C ALA A 30 -12.45 -21.11 -8.46
N GLN A 31 -13.46 -20.71 -7.68
CA GLN A 31 -14.47 -19.79 -8.15
C GLN A 31 -13.85 -18.39 -8.29
N ILE A 32 -13.79 -17.86 -9.51
CA ILE A 32 -13.32 -16.52 -9.81
C ILE A 32 -14.19 -15.52 -9.05
N ARG A 33 -13.57 -14.77 -8.13
CA ARG A 33 -14.25 -13.73 -7.36
C ARG A 33 -14.61 -12.54 -8.26
N THR A 34 -15.72 -11.88 -7.98
CA THR A 34 -16.23 -10.81 -8.84
C THR A 34 -16.82 -9.69 -7.99
N VAL A 35 -16.48 -8.45 -8.35
CA VAL A 35 -17.15 -7.23 -7.86
C VAL A 35 -17.81 -6.57 -9.06
N ALA A 36 -19.14 -6.54 -9.08
CA ALA A 36 -19.95 -6.05 -10.18
C ALA A 36 -20.83 -4.89 -9.72
N LEU A 37 -20.64 -3.71 -10.30
CA LEU A 37 -21.38 -2.49 -10.02
C LEU A 37 -22.11 -2.02 -11.29
N PRO A 38 -23.20 -2.70 -11.73
CA PRO A 38 -23.93 -2.30 -12.93
C PRO A 38 -24.57 -0.93 -12.76
N GLY A 39 -24.69 -0.18 -13.83
CA GLY A 39 -25.30 1.15 -13.82
C GLY A 39 -25.59 1.66 -15.22
N LYS A 40 -26.21 2.84 -15.29
CA LYS A 40 -26.58 3.50 -16.56
C LYS A 40 -25.44 4.37 -17.14
N SER A 41 -24.27 4.42 -16.48
CA SER A 41 -23.16 5.20 -16.98
C SER A 41 -22.70 4.67 -18.35
N PRO A 42 -22.47 5.51 -19.35
CA PRO A 42 -21.90 5.09 -20.63
C PRO A 42 -20.44 4.70 -20.49
N LEU A 43 -19.77 5.04 -19.37
CA LEU A 43 -18.40 4.59 -19.10
C LEU A 43 -18.43 3.25 -18.38
N VAL A 44 -17.66 2.30 -18.90
CA VAL A 44 -17.41 1.01 -18.27
C VAL A 44 -15.98 1.00 -17.74
N THR A 45 -15.85 0.81 -16.43
CA THR A 45 -14.58 0.76 -15.72
C THR A 45 -14.22 -0.69 -15.39
N PHE A 46 -12.97 -1.05 -15.64
CA PHE A 46 -12.39 -2.36 -15.34
C PHE A 46 -11.32 -2.24 -14.26
N ARG A 47 -11.32 -3.18 -13.33
CA ARG A 47 -10.25 -3.46 -12.37
C ARG A 47 -10.06 -4.97 -12.26
N ILE A 48 -9.10 -5.48 -12.98
CA ILE A 48 -8.72 -6.89 -12.91
C ILE A 48 -7.60 -7.00 -11.91
N VAL A 49 -7.88 -7.58 -10.76
CA VAL A 49 -6.96 -7.62 -9.61
C VAL A 49 -6.55 -9.06 -9.34
N PHE A 50 -5.25 -9.27 -9.23
CA PHE A 50 -4.68 -10.49 -8.69
C PHE A 50 -4.20 -10.22 -7.26
N THR A 51 -4.61 -11.05 -6.30
CA THR A 51 -4.19 -10.92 -4.90
C THR A 51 -2.78 -11.48 -4.71
N THR A 52 -1.85 -11.01 -5.52
CA THR A 52 -0.42 -11.25 -5.51
C THR A 52 0.30 -9.97 -5.94
N GLY A 53 1.50 -9.74 -5.46
CA GLY A 53 2.29 -8.55 -5.78
C GLY A 53 3.75 -8.73 -5.40
N SER A 54 4.45 -7.64 -5.09
CA SER A 54 5.89 -7.67 -4.85
C SER A 54 6.31 -8.50 -3.62
N ALA A 55 5.41 -8.76 -2.67
CA ALA A 55 5.71 -9.69 -1.58
C ALA A 55 5.92 -11.15 -2.07
N ALA A 56 5.58 -11.46 -3.31
CA ALA A 56 5.86 -12.74 -3.95
C ALA A 56 7.18 -12.76 -4.75
N ASP A 57 7.92 -11.66 -4.77
CA ASP A 57 9.22 -11.60 -5.43
C ASP A 57 10.20 -12.57 -4.75
N PRO A 58 10.99 -13.33 -5.51
CA PRO A 58 12.14 -14.03 -4.96
C PRO A 58 13.11 -13.06 -4.29
N ALA A 59 13.74 -13.47 -3.19
CA ALA A 59 14.62 -12.62 -2.41
C ALA A 59 15.80 -12.01 -3.22
N ASP A 60 16.24 -12.71 -4.26
CA ASP A 60 17.30 -12.29 -5.17
C ASP A 60 16.80 -11.48 -6.39
N LYS A 61 15.47 -11.35 -6.55
CA LYS A 61 14.82 -10.68 -7.69
C LYS A 61 13.71 -9.70 -7.28
N PRO A 62 13.94 -8.79 -6.31
CA PRO A 62 12.97 -7.76 -6.00
C PRO A 62 12.63 -6.93 -7.24
N GLY A 63 11.34 -6.62 -7.45
CA GLY A 63 10.83 -5.93 -8.63
C GLY A 63 10.33 -6.85 -9.75
N LEU A 64 10.39 -8.17 -9.59
CA LEU A 64 9.92 -9.12 -10.59
C LEU A 64 8.41 -9.01 -10.81
N ALA A 65 7.61 -8.88 -9.74
CA ALA A 65 6.17 -8.67 -9.85
C ALA A 65 5.85 -7.36 -10.59
N TYR A 66 6.61 -6.30 -10.30
CA TYR A 66 6.46 -5.00 -10.96
C TYR A 66 6.76 -5.13 -12.47
N LEU A 67 7.94 -5.66 -12.86
CA LEU A 67 8.27 -5.85 -14.27
C LEU A 67 7.26 -6.76 -14.99
N THR A 68 6.77 -7.81 -14.34
CA THR A 68 5.76 -8.69 -14.91
C THR A 68 4.46 -7.93 -15.22
N ALA A 69 3.99 -7.13 -14.28
CA ALA A 69 2.78 -6.35 -14.48
C ALA A 69 2.96 -5.25 -15.55
N GLN A 70 4.11 -4.57 -15.58
CA GLN A 70 4.40 -3.59 -16.62
C GLN A 70 4.52 -4.26 -18.00
N MET A 71 5.14 -5.44 -18.12
CA MET A 71 5.18 -6.19 -19.38
C MET A 71 3.80 -6.62 -19.87
N ILE A 72 2.87 -6.91 -18.97
CA ILE A 72 1.47 -7.20 -19.36
C ILE A 72 0.79 -5.94 -19.88
N ALA A 73 1.00 -4.79 -19.23
CA ALA A 73 0.37 -3.52 -19.61
C ALA A 73 1.00 -2.88 -20.85
N ASP A 74 2.33 -2.97 -20.98
CA ASP A 74 3.11 -2.23 -21.98
C ASP A 74 3.85 -3.11 -22.99
N GLY A 75 3.73 -4.43 -22.90
CA GLY A 75 4.37 -5.37 -23.83
C GLY A 75 3.49 -5.80 -25.03
N GLY A 76 2.29 -5.22 -25.15
CA GLY A 76 1.33 -5.61 -26.18
C GLY A 76 0.73 -7.00 -25.96
N THR A 77 0.26 -7.62 -27.02
CA THR A 77 -0.32 -8.98 -27.00
C THR A 77 0.49 -9.91 -27.88
N LYS A 78 0.23 -11.22 -27.82
CA LYS A 78 0.84 -12.19 -28.73
C LYS A 78 0.65 -11.79 -30.21
N LEU A 79 -0.48 -11.17 -30.55
CA LEU A 79 -0.83 -10.82 -31.93
C LEU A 79 -0.51 -9.36 -32.29
N LEU A 80 -0.50 -8.45 -31.34
CA LEU A 80 -0.34 -7.01 -31.55
C LEU A 80 0.88 -6.51 -30.79
N THR A 81 1.71 -5.69 -31.43
CA THR A 81 2.79 -4.97 -30.74
C THR A 81 2.22 -3.95 -29.75
N TYR A 82 3.05 -3.44 -28.83
CA TYR A 82 2.68 -2.35 -27.92
C TYR A 82 2.13 -1.14 -28.70
N LYS A 83 2.84 -0.72 -29.77
CA LYS A 83 2.38 0.38 -30.62
C LYS A 83 0.99 0.11 -31.21
N GLN A 84 0.74 -1.08 -31.76
CA GLN A 84 -0.57 -1.41 -32.33
C GLN A 84 -1.69 -1.42 -31.30
N VAL A 85 -1.40 -1.87 -30.06
CA VAL A 85 -2.37 -1.80 -28.95
C VAL A 85 -2.65 -0.33 -28.58
N THR A 86 -1.62 0.50 -28.46
CA THR A 86 -1.76 1.92 -28.15
C THR A 86 -2.53 2.68 -29.25
N ASP A 87 -2.19 2.44 -30.51
CA ASP A 87 -2.89 3.04 -31.66
C ASP A 87 -4.38 2.63 -31.69
N ALA A 88 -4.70 1.39 -31.30
CA ALA A 88 -6.08 0.92 -31.23
C ALA A 88 -6.85 1.52 -30.03
N LEU A 89 -6.20 1.77 -28.90
CA LEU A 89 -6.81 2.38 -27.72
C LEU A 89 -7.00 3.90 -27.87
N PHE A 90 -6.16 4.57 -28.66
CA PHE A 90 -6.16 6.01 -28.80
C PHE A 90 -7.53 6.58 -29.23
N PRO A 91 -8.17 6.13 -30.32
CA PRO A 91 -9.48 6.64 -30.75
C PRO A 91 -10.61 6.33 -29.77
N MET A 92 -10.42 5.37 -28.85
CA MET A 92 -11.37 5.06 -27.78
C MET A 92 -11.21 5.99 -26.56
N ALA A 93 -10.25 6.92 -26.58
CA ALA A 93 -9.83 7.70 -25.42
C ALA A 93 -9.60 6.82 -24.18
N ALA A 94 -9.00 5.65 -24.39
CA ALA A 94 -8.85 4.61 -23.37
C ALA A 94 -7.38 4.18 -23.21
N GLY A 95 -7.09 3.60 -22.07
CA GLY A 95 -5.79 3.01 -21.76
C GLY A 95 -5.93 1.84 -20.81
N VAL A 96 -4.87 1.09 -20.63
CA VAL A 96 -4.73 0.06 -19.60
C VAL A 96 -3.50 0.42 -18.79
N ASN A 97 -3.64 0.46 -17.47
CA ASN A 97 -2.53 0.69 -16.55
C ASN A 97 -2.37 -0.47 -15.58
N ALA A 98 -1.14 -0.74 -15.19
CA ALA A 98 -0.82 -1.66 -14.10
C ALA A 98 -0.47 -0.90 -12.82
N GLN A 99 -0.87 -1.45 -11.67
CA GLN A 99 -0.47 -1.01 -10.34
C GLN A 99 -0.06 -2.24 -9.54
N VAL A 100 1.13 -2.20 -8.95
CA VAL A 100 1.64 -3.30 -8.11
C VAL A 100 1.92 -2.78 -6.72
N ASP A 101 1.40 -3.49 -5.74
CA ASP A 101 1.73 -3.33 -4.33
C ASP A 101 2.19 -4.67 -3.75
N LYS A 102 2.37 -4.76 -2.45
CA LYS A 102 2.87 -5.96 -1.77
C LYS A 102 1.99 -7.20 -2.04
N GLU A 103 0.67 -7.05 -1.95
CA GLU A 103 -0.25 -8.17 -2.04
C GLU A 103 -1.26 -8.07 -3.18
N MET A 104 -1.14 -7.05 -4.02
CA MET A 104 -2.05 -6.83 -5.14
C MET A 104 -1.32 -6.39 -6.40
N SER A 105 -1.73 -6.96 -7.53
CA SER A 105 -1.44 -6.45 -8.88
C SER A 105 -2.76 -6.16 -9.57
N MET A 106 -2.99 -4.91 -9.93
CA MET A 106 -4.23 -4.43 -10.54
C MET A 106 -3.95 -3.95 -11.97
N PHE A 107 -4.79 -4.41 -12.90
CA PHE A 107 -4.85 -3.94 -14.28
C PHE A 107 -6.19 -3.25 -14.50
N GLY A 108 -6.17 -2.00 -14.91
CA GLY A 108 -7.39 -1.24 -15.01
C GLY A 108 -7.40 -0.19 -16.09
N GLY A 109 -8.62 0.22 -16.41
CA GLY A 109 -8.90 1.30 -17.33
C GLY A 109 -10.40 1.50 -17.46
N ALA A 110 -10.79 2.40 -18.35
CA ALA A 110 -12.19 2.66 -18.64
C ALA A 110 -12.36 2.92 -20.13
N THR A 111 -13.56 2.63 -20.64
CA THR A 111 -13.93 2.91 -22.03
C THR A 111 -15.41 3.30 -22.10
N HIS A 112 -15.81 3.96 -23.20
CA HIS A 112 -17.21 4.17 -23.50
C HIS A 112 -17.88 2.85 -23.92
N VAL A 113 -19.17 2.68 -23.61
CA VAL A 113 -19.94 1.46 -23.89
C VAL A 113 -19.89 1.07 -25.37
N ASP A 114 -19.84 2.01 -26.29
CA ASP A 114 -19.74 1.76 -27.75
C ASP A 114 -18.44 1.03 -28.11
N ASN A 115 -17.38 1.21 -27.36
CA ASN A 115 -16.08 0.59 -27.57
C ASN A 115 -15.87 -0.65 -26.70
N LEU A 116 -16.86 -1.07 -25.89
CA LEU A 116 -16.71 -2.09 -24.85
C LEU A 116 -16.12 -3.40 -25.37
N ALA A 117 -16.62 -3.91 -26.48
CA ALA A 117 -16.17 -5.17 -27.06
C ALA A 117 -14.73 -5.08 -27.59
N ALA A 118 -14.41 -3.98 -28.28
CA ALA A 118 -13.08 -3.75 -28.84
C ALA A 118 -12.03 -3.54 -27.74
N TYR A 119 -12.36 -2.72 -26.75
CA TYR A 119 -11.51 -2.48 -25.57
C TYR A 119 -11.25 -3.78 -24.80
N TYR A 120 -12.30 -4.53 -24.51
CA TYR A 120 -12.15 -5.79 -23.76
C TYR A 120 -11.32 -6.82 -24.53
N LYS A 121 -11.43 -6.88 -25.85
CA LYS A 121 -10.59 -7.75 -26.68
C LYS A 121 -9.10 -7.45 -26.48
N LEU A 122 -8.72 -6.17 -26.41
CA LEU A 122 -7.35 -5.75 -26.16
C LEU A 122 -6.93 -6.08 -24.73
N LEU A 123 -7.70 -5.68 -23.71
CA LEU A 123 -7.44 -5.96 -22.30
C LEU A 123 -7.29 -7.47 -22.05
N ARG A 124 -8.20 -8.29 -22.58
CA ARG A 124 -8.12 -9.74 -22.50
C ARG A 124 -6.85 -10.28 -23.16
N GLY A 125 -6.51 -9.77 -24.34
CA GLY A 125 -5.29 -10.17 -25.04
C GLY A 125 -4.03 -9.87 -24.25
N MET A 126 -3.94 -8.69 -23.63
CA MET A 126 -2.82 -8.30 -22.77
C MET A 126 -2.71 -9.22 -21.54
N LEU A 127 -3.84 -9.54 -20.91
CA LEU A 127 -3.85 -10.32 -19.66
C LEU A 127 -3.68 -11.83 -19.87
N LEU A 128 -4.26 -12.41 -20.93
CA LEU A 128 -4.28 -13.86 -21.15
C LEU A 128 -3.26 -14.35 -22.17
N THR A 129 -2.84 -13.49 -23.08
CA THR A 129 -1.86 -13.78 -24.13
C THR A 129 -0.90 -12.62 -24.35
N PRO A 130 -0.10 -12.25 -23.32
CA PRO A 130 0.85 -11.14 -23.39
C PRO A 130 1.89 -11.32 -24.51
N GLY A 131 2.48 -10.23 -24.96
CA GLY A 131 3.38 -10.19 -26.11
C GLY A 131 4.74 -10.87 -25.90
N TRP A 132 5.31 -10.77 -24.73
CA TRP A 132 6.61 -11.32 -24.33
C TRP A 132 7.74 -11.12 -25.36
N ARG A 133 7.84 -9.90 -25.96
CA ARG A 133 8.90 -9.56 -26.92
C ARG A 133 10.12 -9.01 -26.20
N GLU A 134 11.31 -9.39 -26.63
CA GLU A 134 12.58 -8.95 -26.04
C GLU A 134 12.77 -7.42 -26.11
N ASP A 135 12.37 -6.79 -27.21
CA ASP A 135 12.50 -5.33 -27.34
C ASP A 135 11.56 -4.58 -26.37
N ASP A 136 10.31 -5.05 -26.21
CA ASP A 136 9.38 -4.50 -25.23
C ASP A 136 9.89 -4.73 -23.80
N PHE A 137 10.45 -5.92 -23.52
CA PHE A 137 11.01 -6.23 -22.20
C PHE A 137 12.20 -5.31 -21.88
N ARG A 138 13.10 -5.09 -22.83
CA ARG A 138 14.23 -4.17 -22.64
C ARG A 138 13.75 -2.76 -22.33
N ARG A 139 12.79 -2.25 -23.13
CA ARG A 139 12.20 -0.92 -22.91
C ARG A 139 11.55 -0.82 -21.53
N VAL A 140 10.70 -1.77 -21.14
CA VAL A 140 10.01 -1.77 -19.84
C VAL A 140 10.99 -1.87 -18.68
N LYS A 141 12.08 -2.65 -18.82
CA LYS A 141 13.14 -2.73 -17.82
C LYS A 141 13.90 -1.40 -17.71
N ASP A 142 14.26 -0.78 -18.82
CA ASP A 142 14.95 0.52 -18.84
C ASP A 142 14.07 1.62 -18.22
N ASP A 143 12.76 1.61 -18.51
CA ASP A 143 11.79 2.52 -17.91
C ASP A 143 11.71 2.32 -16.38
N ALA A 144 11.72 1.08 -15.90
CA ALA A 144 11.72 0.76 -14.46
C ALA A 144 13.02 1.24 -13.76
N ILE A 145 14.17 1.04 -14.39
CA ILE A 145 15.47 1.53 -13.87
C ILE A 145 15.48 3.07 -13.85
N ASN A 146 14.97 3.72 -14.90
CA ASN A 146 14.88 5.17 -14.96
C ASN A 146 13.88 5.73 -13.93
N ALA A 147 12.79 5.02 -13.66
CA ALA A 147 11.85 5.40 -12.60
C ALA A 147 12.53 5.43 -11.21
N ILE A 148 13.50 4.54 -10.94
CA ILE A 148 14.30 4.59 -9.72
C ILE A 148 15.35 5.72 -9.80
N LYS A 149 16.19 5.73 -10.83
CA LYS A 149 17.36 6.63 -10.91
C LYS A 149 16.93 8.10 -11.04
N VAL A 150 15.99 8.38 -11.92
CA VAL A 150 15.57 9.75 -12.26
C VAL A 150 14.30 10.13 -11.51
N GLY A 151 13.27 9.28 -11.56
CA GLY A 151 11.98 9.58 -10.96
C GLY A 151 12.05 9.68 -9.44
N LEU A 152 12.52 8.62 -8.78
CA LEU A 152 12.52 8.53 -7.31
C LEU A 152 13.74 9.23 -6.70
N ARG A 153 14.96 8.81 -7.07
CA ARG A 153 16.18 9.38 -6.48
C ARG A 153 16.42 10.83 -6.92
N GLY A 154 16.15 11.15 -8.19
CA GLY A 154 16.40 12.47 -8.77
C GLY A 154 15.38 13.53 -8.37
N ASN A 155 14.10 13.24 -8.52
CA ASN A 155 13.06 14.26 -8.60
C ASN A 155 12.03 14.25 -7.47
N ASN A 156 12.09 13.32 -6.50
CA ASN A 156 11.02 13.21 -5.50
C ASN A 156 11.54 12.85 -4.10
N ASP A 157 11.97 13.87 -3.36
CA ASP A 157 12.55 13.70 -2.02
C ASP A 157 11.54 13.14 -1.01
N GLU A 158 10.28 13.58 -1.08
CA GLU A 158 9.23 13.12 -0.18
C GLU A 158 8.94 11.63 -0.41
N GLU A 159 8.79 11.20 -1.66
CA GLU A 159 8.52 9.79 -1.97
C GLU A 159 9.74 8.91 -1.67
N LEU A 160 10.95 9.41 -1.95
CA LEU A 160 12.20 8.73 -1.61
C LEU A 160 12.29 8.46 -0.10
N GLY A 161 12.00 9.47 0.72
CA GLY A 161 11.98 9.33 2.18
C GLY A 161 10.96 8.31 2.66
N LYS A 162 9.75 8.29 2.08
CA LYS A 162 8.72 7.30 2.41
C LYS A 162 9.14 5.88 2.05
N GLU A 163 9.67 5.66 0.85
CA GLU A 163 10.07 4.31 0.43
C GLU A 163 11.28 3.80 1.25
N VAL A 164 12.22 4.68 1.64
CA VAL A 164 13.30 4.34 2.57
C VAL A 164 12.76 3.99 3.97
N LEU A 165 11.74 4.71 4.45
CA LEU A 165 11.04 4.38 5.69
C LEU A 165 10.43 2.97 5.62
N TYR A 166 9.69 2.66 4.55
CA TYR A 166 9.04 1.35 4.39
C TYR A 166 10.04 0.21 4.28
N GLU A 167 11.10 0.36 3.47
CA GLU A 167 12.16 -0.63 3.38
C GLU A 167 12.78 -0.91 4.75
N THR A 168 13.09 0.15 5.51
CA THR A 168 13.73 0.04 6.84
C THR A 168 12.83 -0.66 7.85
N LEU A 169 11.53 -0.32 7.87
CA LEU A 169 10.56 -0.88 8.82
C LEU A 169 10.29 -2.37 8.60
N TYR A 170 10.28 -2.81 7.35
CA TYR A 170 9.93 -4.18 6.98
C TYR A 170 11.14 -5.03 6.57
N GLN A 171 12.37 -4.56 6.83
CA GLN A 171 13.59 -5.29 6.51
C GLN A 171 13.55 -6.73 7.02
N GLY A 172 13.97 -7.68 6.17
CA GLY A 172 13.95 -9.11 6.49
C GLY A 172 12.57 -9.78 6.36
N THR A 173 11.56 -9.07 5.90
CA THR A 173 10.24 -9.63 5.57
C THR A 173 9.96 -9.53 4.07
N PRO A 174 8.93 -10.21 3.53
CA PRO A 174 8.50 -10.03 2.15
C PRO A 174 8.10 -8.59 1.78
N TYR A 175 7.85 -7.73 2.76
CA TYR A 175 7.58 -6.30 2.53
C TYR A 175 8.83 -5.42 2.51
N GLY A 176 9.99 -5.94 2.91
CA GLY A 176 11.21 -5.19 3.16
C GLY A 176 12.02 -4.84 1.91
N HIS A 177 11.39 -4.63 0.77
CA HIS A 177 12.02 -4.11 -0.43
C HIS A 177 11.08 -3.14 -1.16
N PHE A 178 11.63 -2.26 -1.98
CA PHE A 178 10.82 -1.37 -2.81
C PHE A 178 10.02 -2.18 -3.85
N ASN A 179 8.75 -1.82 -4.09
CA ASN A 179 7.88 -2.54 -5.03
C ASN A 179 8.45 -2.58 -6.46
N GLY A 180 9.13 -1.51 -6.86
CA GLY A 180 9.83 -1.40 -8.15
C GLY A 180 11.16 -2.14 -8.22
N GLY A 181 11.60 -2.77 -7.11
CA GLY A 181 12.88 -3.46 -7.03
C GLY A 181 14.07 -2.53 -6.78
N THR A 182 15.25 -3.01 -7.13
CA THR A 182 16.52 -2.24 -7.12
C THR A 182 17.10 -2.21 -8.52
N VAL A 183 18.00 -1.27 -8.78
CA VAL A 183 18.67 -1.20 -10.09
C VAL A 183 19.38 -2.50 -10.40
N SER A 184 20.16 -3.04 -9.45
CA SER A 184 20.91 -4.28 -9.64
C SER A 184 20.05 -5.52 -9.77
N SER A 185 18.88 -5.57 -9.11
CA SER A 185 17.94 -6.69 -9.29
C SER A 185 17.26 -6.64 -10.64
N LEU A 186 16.81 -5.45 -11.07
CA LEU A 186 16.16 -5.25 -12.36
C LEU A 186 17.12 -5.63 -13.52
N GLU A 187 18.40 -5.26 -13.42
CA GLU A 187 19.41 -5.65 -14.41
C GLU A 187 19.52 -7.18 -14.58
N LYS A 188 19.39 -7.93 -13.47
CA LYS A 188 19.50 -9.41 -13.46
C LYS A 188 18.25 -10.15 -13.91
N ILE A 189 17.07 -9.54 -13.76
CA ILE A 189 15.81 -10.17 -14.16
C ILE A 189 15.78 -10.38 -15.68
N SER A 190 15.46 -11.60 -16.10
CA SER A 190 15.28 -12.00 -17.51
C SER A 190 13.81 -12.00 -17.93
N LEU A 191 13.55 -12.02 -19.24
CA LEU A 191 12.19 -12.21 -19.77
C LEU A 191 11.61 -13.57 -19.36
N ASP A 192 12.43 -14.60 -19.22
CA ASP A 192 11.96 -15.93 -18.78
C ASP A 192 11.56 -15.94 -17.30
N ASP A 193 12.22 -15.15 -16.45
CA ASP A 193 11.77 -14.93 -15.07
C ASP A 193 10.37 -14.30 -15.03
N VAL A 194 10.14 -13.28 -15.86
CA VAL A 194 8.83 -12.61 -15.98
C VAL A 194 7.75 -13.59 -16.44
N LYS A 195 8.03 -14.41 -17.45
CA LYS A 195 7.11 -15.46 -17.93
C LYS A 195 6.83 -16.52 -16.86
N ALA A 196 7.86 -16.91 -16.09
CA ALA A 196 7.74 -17.87 -15.00
C ALA A 196 6.89 -17.31 -13.86
N PHE A 197 7.12 -16.05 -13.47
CA PHE A 197 6.32 -15.36 -12.45
C PHE A 197 4.85 -15.25 -12.88
N TYR A 198 4.59 -14.84 -14.12
CA TYR A 198 3.23 -14.80 -14.67
C TYR A 198 2.54 -16.17 -14.56
N LYS A 199 3.17 -17.25 -15.01
CA LYS A 199 2.60 -18.61 -14.95
C LYS A 199 2.34 -19.09 -13.52
N SER A 200 3.19 -18.71 -12.56
CA SER A 200 3.11 -19.20 -11.18
C SER A 200 2.16 -18.39 -10.32
N GLN A 201 2.01 -17.08 -10.56
CA GLN A 201 1.31 -16.17 -9.67
C GLN A 201 -0.05 -15.70 -10.21
N TYR A 202 -0.25 -15.63 -11.53
CA TYR A 202 -1.52 -15.16 -12.10
C TYR A 202 -2.45 -16.35 -12.36
N SER A 203 -3.41 -16.54 -11.44
CA SER A 203 -4.32 -17.70 -11.45
C SER A 203 -5.75 -17.31 -11.12
N GLN A 204 -6.69 -18.22 -11.39
CA GLN A 204 -8.11 -18.04 -11.06
C GLN A 204 -8.33 -17.84 -9.55
N SER A 205 -7.61 -18.57 -8.70
CA SER A 205 -7.71 -18.47 -7.23
C SER A 205 -7.29 -17.09 -6.68
N GLN A 206 -6.42 -16.38 -7.39
CA GLN A 206 -5.96 -15.04 -7.03
C GLN A 206 -6.79 -13.93 -7.67
N LEU A 207 -7.62 -14.25 -8.67
CA LEU A 207 -8.31 -13.27 -9.50
C LEU A 207 -9.55 -12.70 -8.84
N ILE A 208 -9.69 -11.37 -8.93
CA ILE A 208 -10.92 -10.63 -8.68
C ILE A 208 -11.25 -9.85 -9.96
N ILE A 209 -12.38 -10.16 -10.60
CA ILE A 209 -12.89 -9.38 -11.73
C ILE A 209 -13.73 -8.24 -11.20
N GLY A 210 -13.24 -7.02 -11.33
CA GLY A 210 -13.97 -5.80 -11.02
C GLY A 210 -14.49 -5.12 -12.28
N ILE A 211 -15.79 -4.81 -12.33
CA ILE A 211 -16.41 -4.08 -13.43
C ILE A 211 -17.52 -3.16 -12.92
N ALA A 212 -17.58 -1.93 -13.45
CA ALA A 212 -18.62 -0.95 -13.09
C ALA A 212 -19.10 -0.20 -14.33
N GLY A 213 -20.38 0.17 -14.38
CA GLY A 213 -20.98 0.97 -15.48
C GLY A 213 -21.99 0.22 -16.33
N GLY A 214 -22.15 0.64 -17.61
CA GLY A 214 -23.16 0.14 -18.54
C GLY A 214 -22.73 -1.12 -19.27
N TYR A 215 -22.78 -2.26 -18.63
CA TYR A 215 -22.50 -3.57 -19.25
C TYR A 215 -23.65 -4.56 -19.01
N SER A 216 -23.74 -5.60 -19.87
CA SER A 216 -24.77 -6.63 -19.72
C SER A 216 -24.29 -7.79 -18.82
N PRO A 217 -25.22 -8.52 -18.16
CA PRO A 217 -24.89 -9.75 -17.43
C PRO A 217 -24.19 -10.80 -18.31
N ALA A 218 -24.57 -10.91 -19.59
CA ALA A 218 -23.96 -11.82 -20.56
C ALA A 218 -22.49 -11.45 -20.83
N PHE A 219 -22.15 -10.16 -20.89
CA PHE A 219 -20.78 -9.70 -21.02
C PHE A 219 -19.93 -10.11 -19.82
N LEU A 220 -20.39 -9.92 -18.60
CA LEU A 220 -19.68 -10.37 -17.39
C LEU A 220 -19.52 -11.89 -17.36
N ALA A 221 -20.53 -12.65 -17.80
CA ALA A 221 -20.43 -14.11 -17.90
C ALA A 221 -19.35 -14.54 -18.91
N SER A 222 -19.24 -13.84 -20.06
CA SER A 222 -18.20 -14.10 -21.04
C SER A 222 -16.80 -13.79 -20.49
N MET A 223 -16.64 -12.69 -19.73
CA MET A 223 -15.38 -12.37 -19.05
C MET A 223 -14.96 -13.51 -18.11
N LYS A 224 -15.87 -13.98 -17.25
CA LYS A 224 -15.58 -15.10 -16.34
C LYS A 224 -15.12 -16.35 -17.09
N LYS A 225 -15.78 -16.67 -18.22
CA LYS A 225 -15.43 -17.80 -19.07
C LYS A 225 -14.03 -17.63 -19.69
N ASP A 226 -13.71 -16.44 -20.18
CA ASP A 226 -12.40 -16.16 -20.78
C ASP A 226 -11.27 -16.35 -19.77
N PHE A 227 -11.45 -15.85 -18.55
CA PHE A 227 -10.44 -15.97 -17.48
C PHE A 227 -10.27 -17.38 -16.91
N GLN A 228 -11.13 -18.34 -17.25
CA GLN A 228 -10.90 -19.76 -16.98
C GLN A 228 -9.68 -20.33 -17.73
N ALA A 229 -9.16 -19.60 -18.73
CA ALA A 229 -7.91 -19.94 -19.39
C ALA A 229 -6.67 -19.82 -18.48
N LEU A 230 -6.76 -19.10 -17.36
CA LEU A 230 -5.70 -19.02 -16.36
C LEU A 230 -5.58 -20.34 -15.57
N PRO A 231 -4.40 -20.66 -15.01
CA PRO A 231 -4.24 -21.78 -14.09
C PRO A 231 -5.26 -21.70 -12.93
N ALA A 232 -5.80 -22.83 -12.49
CA ALA A 232 -6.81 -22.86 -11.44
C ALA A 232 -6.25 -22.32 -10.10
N ALA A 233 -5.01 -22.67 -9.74
CA ALA A 233 -4.35 -22.26 -8.51
C ALA A 233 -2.99 -21.61 -8.80
N ALA A 234 -2.61 -20.67 -7.94
CA ALA A 234 -1.27 -20.09 -7.93
C ALA A 234 -0.30 -20.95 -7.12
N SER A 235 0.99 -20.68 -7.30
CA SER A 235 2.01 -21.15 -6.35
C SER A 235 1.73 -20.65 -4.92
N PRO A 236 2.19 -21.38 -3.89
CA PRO A 236 2.05 -20.94 -2.51
C PRO A 236 2.56 -19.51 -2.31
N LYS A 237 1.84 -18.73 -1.53
CA LYS A 237 2.28 -17.39 -1.14
C LYS A 237 3.44 -17.48 -0.15
N PRO A 238 4.39 -16.55 -0.17
CA PRO A 238 5.40 -16.46 0.87
C PRO A 238 4.73 -16.25 2.23
N LYS A 239 5.30 -16.86 3.28
CA LYS A 239 4.83 -16.64 4.64
C LYS A 239 5.08 -15.20 5.04
N MET A 240 4.02 -14.47 5.35
CA MET A 240 4.12 -13.11 5.87
C MET A 240 4.66 -13.15 7.30
N ALA A 241 5.92 -12.77 7.47
CA ALA A 241 6.52 -12.56 8.77
C ALA A 241 6.15 -11.18 9.30
N ALA A 242 5.90 -11.07 10.61
CA ALA A 242 5.80 -9.76 11.24
C ALA A 242 7.15 -9.03 11.16
N PRO A 243 7.15 -7.70 11.02
CA PRO A 243 8.39 -6.93 11.09
C PRO A 243 9.04 -7.07 12.46
N ALA A 244 10.35 -6.91 12.52
CA ALA A 244 11.07 -6.92 13.79
C ALA A 244 10.56 -5.79 14.70
N ALA A 245 10.50 -6.05 16.00
CA ALA A 245 10.17 -5.02 16.98
C ALA A 245 11.21 -3.90 16.91
N ILE A 246 10.75 -2.65 16.99
CA ILE A 246 11.62 -1.48 17.08
C ILE A 246 11.97 -1.29 18.55
N ASP A 247 13.20 -1.66 18.92
CA ASP A 247 13.73 -1.60 20.28
C ASP A 247 14.13 -0.18 20.73
N LYS A 248 14.45 0.69 19.75
CA LYS A 248 14.79 2.10 19.93
C LYS A 248 14.54 2.88 18.65
N SER A 249 14.38 4.19 18.78
CA SER A 249 14.24 5.06 17.60
C SER A 249 15.51 5.05 16.75
N ARG A 250 15.35 5.06 15.43
CA ARG A 250 16.44 5.05 14.44
C ARG A 250 16.20 6.09 13.36
N VAL A 251 17.26 6.63 12.81
CA VAL A 251 17.20 7.57 11.70
C VAL A 251 18.03 7.05 10.52
N VAL A 252 17.44 7.13 9.32
CA VAL A 252 18.14 6.90 8.06
C VAL A 252 18.12 8.20 7.27
N ILE A 253 19.30 8.80 7.07
CA ILE A 253 19.45 10.03 6.30
C ILE A 253 19.95 9.66 4.91
N VAL A 254 19.22 10.06 3.88
CA VAL A 254 19.66 10.00 2.49
C VAL A 254 20.33 11.31 2.15
N ASP A 255 21.63 11.26 1.91
CA ASP A 255 22.41 12.41 1.47
C ASP A 255 22.27 12.60 -0.04
N LYS A 256 21.63 13.69 -0.41
CA LYS A 256 21.24 14.02 -1.78
C LYS A 256 21.37 15.54 -1.99
N ASP A 257 21.84 15.94 -3.16
CA ASP A 257 21.83 17.36 -3.56
C ASP A 257 20.39 17.90 -3.68
N THR A 258 19.91 18.49 -2.59
CA THR A 258 18.58 19.10 -2.47
C THR A 258 18.65 20.36 -1.62
N ARG A 259 17.63 21.22 -1.71
CA ARG A 259 17.61 22.52 -1.00
C ARG A 259 16.97 22.46 0.37
N SER A 260 16.27 21.38 0.68
CA SER A 260 15.44 21.25 1.87
C SER A 260 15.63 19.91 2.55
N VAL A 261 15.00 19.74 3.70
CA VAL A 261 14.93 18.49 4.44
C VAL A 261 13.50 17.98 4.43
N ALA A 262 13.26 16.78 3.91
CA ALA A 262 11.98 16.07 4.01
C ALA A 262 12.09 14.95 5.03
N PHE A 263 11.09 14.80 5.92
CA PHE A 263 11.04 13.71 6.90
C PHE A 263 9.84 12.81 6.65
N SER A 264 10.08 11.51 6.78
CA SER A 264 9.05 10.47 6.88
C SER A 264 9.28 9.69 8.16
N ILE A 265 8.28 9.66 9.04
CA ILE A 265 8.37 9.09 10.39
C ILE A 265 7.35 7.97 10.47
N GLY A 266 7.66 6.85 11.12
CA GLY A 266 6.63 5.83 11.29
C GLY A 266 7.08 4.57 12.01
N TYR A 267 6.12 3.68 12.17
CA TYR A 267 6.27 2.36 12.76
C TYR A 267 5.17 1.41 12.25
N PRO A 268 5.41 0.09 12.21
CA PRO A 268 4.39 -0.88 11.80
C PRO A 268 3.22 -0.90 12.78
N ILE A 269 2.03 -1.11 12.25
CA ILE A 269 0.80 -1.35 13.01
C ILE A 269 0.08 -2.57 12.45
N GLU A 270 -0.57 -3.35 13.32
CA GLU A 270 -1.38 -4.52 12.93
C GLU A 270 -2.85 -4.16 12.67
N VAL A 271 -3.14 -2.89 12.38
CA VAL A 271 -4.49 -2.39 12.18
C VAL A 271 -4.76 -2.27 10.69
N THR A 272 -5.60 -3.16 10.18
CA THR A 272 -6.16 -3.10 8.82
C THR A 272 -7.63 -2.66 8.88
N ARG A 273 -8.25 -2.40 7.73
CA ARG A 273 -9.67 -1.99 7.65
C ARG A 273 -10.65 -2.98 8.32
N ALA A 274 -10.25 -4.25 8.44
CA ALA A 274 -11.05 -5.28 9.11
C ALA A 274 -10.91 -5.30 10.65
N ARG A 275 -9.97 -4.55 11.21
CA ARG A 275 -9.73 -4.55 12.66
C ARG A 275 -10.67 -3.59 13.39
N PRO A 276 -11.10 -3.93 14.62
CA PRO A 276 -12.02 -3.10 15.41
C PRO A 276 -11.50 -1.67 15.64
N ASP A 277 -10.20 -1.49 15.81
CA ASP A 277 -9.58 -0.19 16.12
C ASP A 277 -9.37 0.69 14.87
N TYR A 278 -9.67 0.19 13.66
CA TYR A 278 -9.44 0.92 12.42
C TYR A 278 -10.17 2.27 12.37
N ALA A 279 -11.47 2.29 12.68
CA ALA A 279 -12.26 3.51 12.60
C ALA A 279 -11.80 4.58 13.60
N ALA A 280 -11.39 4.15 14.82
CA ALA A 280 -10.84 5.04 15.83
C ALA A 280 -9.48 5.60 15.38
N LEU A 281 -8.59 4.75 14.86
CA LEU A 281 -7.28 5.19 14.41
C LEU A 281 -7.35 6.05 13.14
N LEU A 282 -8.31 5.79 12.25
CA LEU A 282 -8.62 6.67 11.11
C LEU A 282 -9.07 8.06 11.56
N LEU A 283 -9.90 8.13 12.61
CA LEU A 283 -10.30 9.40 13.21
C LEU A 283 -9.10 10.15 13.80
N VAL A 284 -8.19 9.46 14.47
CA VAL A 284 -6.93 10.04 14.98
C VAL A 284 -6.06 10.58 13.84
N SER A 285 -5.90 9.81 12.78
CA SER A 285 -5.16 10.25 11.57
C SER A 285 -5.79 11.50 10.94
N SER A 286 -7.12 11.54 10.83
CA SER A 286 -7.86 12.69 10.32
C SER A 286 -7.73 13.94 11.21
N TYR A 287 -7.71 13.76 12.53
CA TYR A 287 -7.46 14.85 13.50
C TYR A 287 -6.04 15.41 13.36
N LEU A 288 -5.03 14.54 13.24
CA LEU A 288 -3.64 14.96 13.01
C LEU A 288 -3.50 15.68 11.67
N GLY A 289 -4.22 15.28 10.66
CA GLY A 289 -4.31 15.93 9.36
C GLY A 289 -3.93 15.02 8.20
N GLN A 290 -4.79 15.03 7.20
CA GLN A 290 -4.57 14.38 5.90
C GLN A 290 -4.10 15.42 4.88
N HIS A 291 -3.57 14.98 3.76
CA HIS A 291 -3.04 15.85 2.72
C HIS A 291 -4.06 16.92 2.29
N ARG A 292 -3.63 18.18 2.28
CA ARG A 292 -4.42 19.37 1.89
C ARG A 292 -5.60 19.68 2.80
N MET A 293 -5.63 19.15 4.02
CA MET A 293 -6.65 19.52 5.01
C MET A 293 -6.08 20.54 5.99
N SER A 294 -6.47 21.80 5.84
CA SER A 294 -6.02 22.91 6.69
C SER A 294 -6.49 22.82 8.15
N SER A 295 -7.49 21.96 8.42
CA SER A 295 -8.01 21.71 9.77
C SER A 295 -7.21 20.69 10.58
N GLY A 296 -6.21 20.03 9.97
CA GLY A 296 -5.35 19.08 10.66
C GLY A 296 -4.38 19.75 11.61
N VAL A 297 -4.13 19.12 12.77
CA VAL A 297 -3.25 19.68 13.81
C VAL A 297 -1.83 19.91 13.28
N LEU A 298 -1.26 18.93 12.58
CA LEU A 298 0.10 19.08 12.05
C LEU A 298 0.19 20.23 11.06
N TYR A 299 -0.79 20.34 10.16
CA TYR A 299 -0.87 21.46 9.20
C TYR A 299 -1.00 22.81 9.91
N ASP A 300 -1.91 22.92 10.89
CA ASP A 300 -2.09 24.17 11.65
C ASP A 300 -0.82 24.55 12.41
N ARG A 301 -0.19 23.59 13.10
CA ARG A 301 0.93 23.87 14.01
C ARG A 301 2.24 24.18 13.27
N LEU A 302 2.57 23.41 12.20
CA LEU A 302 3.82 23.60 11.47
C LEU A 302 3.68 24.70 10.41
N ARG A 303 2.61 24.63 9.61
CA ARG A 303 2.42 25.57 8.49
C ARG A 303 1.74 26.88 8.92
N GLU A 304 0.49 26.83 9.38
CA GLU A 304 -0.30 28.05 9.58
C GLU A 304 0.28 28.93 10.70
N LYS A 305 0.60 28.35 11.83
CA LYS A 305 1.12 29.09 12.97
C LYS A 305 2.59 29.51 12.81
N ARG A 306 3.42 28.69 12.17
CA ARG A 306 4.88 28.89 12.11
C ARG A 306 5.46 29.14 10.72
N GLY A 307 4.76 28.77 9.66
CA GLY A 307 5.20 28.98 8.29
C GLY A 307 6.39 28.12 7.87
N LEU A 308 6.55 26.91 8.48
CA LEU A 308 7.71 26.06 8.25
C LEU A 308 7.77 25.44 6.85
N ASN A 309 6.60 25.07 6.31
CA ASN A 309 6.49 24.38 5.01
C ASN A 309 5.09 24.50 4.40
N TYR A 310 4.76 23.59 3.46
CA TYR A 310 3.47 23.55 2.76
C TYR A 310 2.46 22.56 3.36
N GLY A 311 2.79 21.87 4.43
CA GLY A 311 1.87 21.00 5.15
C GLY A 311 2.51 19.71 5.65
N ASP A 312 1.88 19.14 6.67
CA ASP A 312 2.35 17.96 7.38
C ASP A 312 1.15 17.05 7.63
N TYR A 313 1.35 15.73 7.50
CA TYR A 313 0.25 14.79 7.39
C TYR A 313 0.52 13.51 8.17
N ALA A 314 -0.55 12.85 8.60
CA ALA A 314 -0.50 11.55 9.25
C ALA A 314 -1.42 10.56 8.56
N TYR A 315 -0.95 9.31 8.40
CA TYR A 315 -1.71 8.22 7.79
C TYR A 315 -1.50 6.91 8.55
N ILE A 316 -2.49 6.03 8.43
CA ILE A 316 -2.50 4.70 9.05
C ILE A 316 -2.42 3.56 8.03
N GLU A 317 -2.22 3.89 6.79
CA GLU A 317 -2.04 2.95 5.68
C GLU A 317 -0.85 3.37 4.82
N TYR A 318 -0.27 2.41 4.11
CA TYR A 318 0.72 2.71 3.07
C TYR A 318 0.14 3.65 2.03
N PHE A 319 0.86 4.73 1.75
CA PHE A 319 0.40 5.77 0.84
C PHE A 319 1.51 6.22 -0.11
N PRO A 320 1.75 5.50 -1.22
CA PRO A 320 2.71 5.92 -2.24
C PRO A 320 2.11 7.04 -3.11
N ARG A 321 2.98 7.88 -3.65
CA ARG A 321 2.62 8.91 -4.63
C ARG A 321 1.51 9.85 -4.16
N GLY A 322 1.57 10.26 -2.90
CA GLY A 322 0.53 11.04 -2.24
C GLY A 322 0.35 12.49 -2.70
N MET A 323 1.25 13.05 -3.53
CA MET A 323 1.39 14.49 -3.80
C MET A 323 0.07 15.23 -4.12
N PHE A 324 -0.89 14.60 -4.79
CA PHE A 324 -2.16 15.23 -5.19
C PHE A 324 -3.40 14.52 -4.65
N LEU A 325 -3.22 13.55 -3.78
CA LEU A 325 -4.29 12.72 -3.23
C LEU A 325 -4.46 13.00 -1.74
N MET A 326 -5.68 12.95 -1.24
CA MET A 326 -5.97 13.05 0.20
C MET A 326 -5.94 11.67 0.88
N GLU A 327 -6.16 10.61 0.12
CA GLU A 327 -6.20 9.23 0.58
C GLU A 327 -5.44 8.32 -0.38
N PRO A 328 -4.93 7.18 0.09
CA PRO A 328 -4.34 6.17 -0.77
C PRO A 328 -5.28 5.75 -1.90
N GLN A 329 -4.73 5.46 -3.06
CA GLN A 329 -5.53 4.86 -4.13
C GLN A 329 -6.03 3.48 -3.68
N PRO A 330 -7.24 3.06 -4.08
CA PRO A 330 -7.69 1.71 -3.80
C PRO A 330 -6.86 0.66 -4.56
N ASN A 331 -6.93 -0.56 -4.05
CA ASN A 331 -6.15 -1.73 -4.47
C ASN A 331 -4.65 -1.64 -4.14
N LEU A 332 -4.38 -1.03 -2.98
CA LEU A 332 -3.13 -1.11 -2.23
C LEU A 332 -3.34 -1.85 -0.89
N ALA A 333 -4.38 -2.67 -0.81
CA ALA A 333 -4.73 -3.38 0.41
C ALA A 333 -3.65 -4.40 0.79
N ARG A 334 -3.30 -4.43 2.07
CA ARG A 334 -2.25 -5.30 2.63
C ARG A 334 -2.57 -5.68 4.07
N HIS A 335 -2.03 -6.80 4.55
CA HIS A 335 -2.27 -7.29 5.90
C HIS A 335 -1.38 -6.63 6.96
N GLN A 336 -0.29 -5.97 6.56
CA GLN A 336 0.57 -5.21 7.45
C GLN A 336 0.54 -3.75 7.05
N GLN A 337 0.28 -2.88 8.01
CA GLN A 337 0.12 -1.45 7.80
C GLN A 337 1.09 -0.63 8.64
N ILE A 338 1.10 0.66 8.45
CA ILE A 338 2.01 1.60 9.08
C ILE A 338 1.23 2.79 9.64
N PHE A 339 1.58 3.24 10.85
CA PHE A 339 1.33 4.61 11.24
C PHE A 339 2.50 5.46 10.76
N GLN A 340 2.21 6.54 10.07
CA GLN A 340 3.23 7.41 9.50
C GLN A 340 2.86 8.88 9.57
N VAL A 341 3.89 9.72 9.72
CA VAL A 341 3.82 11.18 9.65
C VAL A 341 4.80 11.65 8.60
N TRP A 342 4.36 12.55 7.72
CA TRP A 342 5.23 13.21 6.76
C TRP A 342 5.36 14.68 7.10
N ILE A 343 6.60 15.14 7.28
CA ILE A 343 6.95 16.56 7.34
C ILE A 343 7.46 16.91 5.95
N ARG A 344 6.67 17.70 5.22
CA ARG A 344 7.05 18.18 3.91
C ARG A 344 8.31 19.03 3.99
N PRO A 345 9.01 19.24 2.85
CA PRO A 345 10.30 19.90 2.86
C PRO A 345 10.31 21.19 3.67
N VAL A 346 11.25 21.27 4.61
CA VAL A 346 11.56 22.43 5.43
C VAL A 346 12.98 22.92 5.12
N GLU A 347 13.27 24.17 5.44
CA GLU A 347 14.63 24.68 5.33
C GLU A 347 15.58 23.99 6.32
N PRO A 348 16.84 23.66 5.95
CA PRO A 348 17.76 22.94 6.81
C PRO A 348 17.94 23.54 8.22
N PRO A 349 18.01 24.87 8.42
CA PRO A 349 18.13 25.45 9.75
C PRO A 349 16.94 25.16 10.68
N THR A 350 15.76 24.92 10.12
CA THR A 350 14.52 24.66 10.88
C THR A 350 14.18 23.18 10.99
N ALA A 351 14.94 22.30 10.38
CA ALA A 351 14.64 20.87 10.27
C ALA A 351 14.52 20.19 11.64
N LYS A 352 15.49 20.42 12.56
CA LYS A 352 15.44 19.85 13.91
C LYS A 352 14.23 20.34 14.70
N PHE A 353 13.90 21.63 14.58
CA PHE A 353 12.72 22.21 15.23
C PHE A 353 11.42 21.58 14.66
N ALA A 354 11.29 21.45 13.37
CA ALA A 354 10.11 20.85 12.73
C ALA A 354 9.89 19.39 13.18
N LEU A 355 10.96 18.59 13.26
CA LEU A 355 10.89 17.23 13.79
C LEU A 355 10.45 17.22 15.27
N ARG A 356 11.07 18.07 16.11
CA ARG A 356 10.68 18.22 17.52
C ARG A 356 9.22 18.60 17.67
N LEU A 357 8.76 19.58 16.89
CA LEU A 357 7.37 20.03 16.94
C LEU A 357 6.38 18.93 16.56
N ALA A 358 6.65 18.17 15.50
CA ALA A 358 5.79 17.07 15.11
C ALA A 358 5.70 15.99 16.21
N LEU A 359 6.83 15.61 16.82
CA LEU A 359 6.86 14.65 17.93
C LEU A 359 6.22 15.22 19.20
N PHE A 360 6.39 16.51 19.47
CA PHE A 360 5.73 17.21 20.58
C PHE A 360 4.20 17.18 20.44
N GLU A 361 3.65 17.41 19.25
CA GLU A 361 2.21 17.32 19.01
C GLU A 361 1.69 15.89 19.14
N LEU A 362 2.46 14.87 18.72
CA LEU A 362 2.11 13.47 18.97
C LEU A 362 2.11 13.14 20.47
N ASP A 363 3.08 13.63 21.22
CA ASP A 363 3.15 13.43 22.68
C ASP A 363 1.99 14.12 23.41
N LYS A 364 1.66 15.36 23.01
CA LYS A 364 0.45 16.05 23.52
C LYS A 364 -0.80 15.23 23.30
N LEU A 365 -0.97 14.71 22.08
CA LEU A 365 -2.10 13.85 21.74
C LEU A 365 -2.08 12.56 22.56
N HIS A 366 -0.94 11.91 22.68
CA HIS A 366 -0.79 10.72 23.50
C HIS A 366 -1.15 10.98 24.97
N LYS A 367 -0.67 12.08 25.55
CA LYS A 367 -0.90 12.43 26.97
C LYS A 367 -2.34 12.80 27.26
N ASN A 368 -2.92 13.65 26.42
CA ASN A 368 -4.19 14.32 26.72
C ASN A 368 -5.40 13.65 26.04
N GLY A 369 -5.20 12.90 24.96
CA GLY A 369 -6.29 12.41 24.13
C GLY A 369 -6.99 13.54 23.37
N LEU A 370 -8.19 13.25 22.85
CA LEU A 370 -9.09 14.23 22.25
C LEU A 370 -10.09 14.74 23.29
N THR A 371 -10.53 15.99 23.12
CA THR A 371 -11.73 16.52 23.80
C THR A 371 -13.00 16.01 23.10
N GLN A 372 -14.16 16.13 23.76
CA GLN A 372 -15.46 15.77 23.17
C GLN A 372 -15.73 16.56 21.88
N GLU A 373 -15.42 17.86 21.87
CA GLU A 373 -15.59 18.72 20.70
C GLU A 373 -14.72 18.27 19.52
N GLN A 374 -13.44 17.99 19.75
CA GLN A 374 -12.51 17.52 18.73
C GLN A 374 -12.96 16.17 18.13
N PHE A 375 -13.38 15.27 19.00
CA PHE A 375 -13.92 13.97 18.62
C PHE A 375 -15.16 14.11 17.71
N GLU A 376 -16.18 14.87 18.17
CA GLU A 376 -17.44 15.02 17.45
C GLU A 376 -17.22 15.69 16.08
N ARG A 377 -16.45 16.76 16.04
CA ARG A 377 -16.12 17.47 14.79
C ARG A 377 -15.42 16.56 13.77
N THR A 378 -14.44 15.78 14.22
CA THR A 378 -13.68 14.89 13.33
C THR A 378 -14.52 13.70 12.87
N ARG A 379 -15.34 13.13 13.77
CA ARG A 379 -16.28 12.05 13.44
C ARG A 379 -17.32 12.51 12.42
N GLU A 380 -17.90 13.68 12.60
CA GLU A 380 -18.86 14.28 11.66
C GLU A 380 -18.22 14.49 10.29
N PHE A 381 -17.01 15.05 10.24
CA PHE A 381 -16.26 15.23 9.00
C PHE A 381 -16.08 13.90 8.27
N LEU A 382 -15.55 12.87 8.93
CA LEU A 382 -15.30 11.57 8.32
C LEU A 382 -16.60 10.91 7.82
N SER A 383 -17.68 11.00 8.57
CA SER A 383 -18.99 10.44 8.20
C SER A 383 -19.54 11.02 6.90
N LYS A 384 -19.19 12.27 6.59
CA LYS A 384 -19.55 12.95 5.34
C LYS A 384 -18.53 12.69 4.24
N TYR A 385 -17.22 12.75 4.60
CA TYR A 385 -16.12 12.65 3.67
C TYR A 385 -16.04 11.29 2.95
N ILE A 386 -16.45 10.22 3.62
CA ILE A 386 -16.47 8.88 3.01
C ILE A 386 -17.29 8.82 1.71
N ASN A 387 -18.33 9.64 1.57
CA ASN A 387 -19.10 9.71 0.33
C ASN A 387 -18.32 10.41 -0.79
N VAL A 388 -17.41 11.33 -0.42
CA VAL A 388 -16.54 12.02 -1.37
C VAL A 388 -15.46 11.07 -1.90
N LEU A 389 -14.93 10.19 -1.05
CA LEU A 389 -13.92 9.19 -1.45
C LEU A 389 -14.43 8.26 -2.55
N THR A 390 -15.69 7.85 -2.47
CA THR A 390 -16.27 6.86 -3.38
C THR A 390 -17.20 7.47 -4.44
N ARG A 391 -17.14 8.80 -4.65
CA ARG A 391 -18.03 9.52 -5.57
C ARG A 391 -17.98 9.07 -7.03
N THR A 392 -16.85 8.51 -7.47
CA THR A 392 -16.71 8.01 -8.84
C THR A 392 -16.85 6.49 -8.87
N LYS A 393 -17.44 5.94 -9.95
CA LYS A 393 -17.54 4.49 -10.13
C LYS A 393 -16.19 3.79 -10.09
N ARG A 394 -15.12 4.46 -10.53
CA ARG A 394 -13.75 3.96 -10.45
C ARG A 394 -13.28 3.80 -8.99
N ALA A 395 -13.56 4.79 -8.15
CA ALA A 395 -13.20 4.73 -6.73
C ALA A 395 -14.09 3.72 -5.98
N GLU A 396 -15.41 3.78 -6.19
CA GLU A 396 -16.38 2.85 -5.58
C GLU A 396 -16.01 1.38 -5.87
N LEU A 397 -15.71 1.06 -7.13
CA LEU A 397 -15.28 -0.28 -7.53
C LEU A 397 -13.96 -0.69 -6.83
N GLY A 398 -13.01 0.22 -6.72
CA GLY A 398 -11.75 -0.07 -6.05
C GLY A 398 -11.92 -0.35 -4.56
N TYR A 399 -12.70 0.47 -3.84
CA TYR A 399 -13.01 0.23 -2.42
C TYR A 399 -13.83 -1.03 -2.19
N ALA A 400 -14.73 -1.39 -3.12
CA ALA A 400 -15.47 -2.65 -3.05
C ALA A 400 -14.57 -3.88 -3.23
N ILE A 401 -13.54 -3.79 -4.08
CA ILE A 401 -12.51 -4.84 -4.21
C ILE A 401 -11.68 -4.97 -2.94
N ASP A 402 -11.26 -3.85 -2.36
CA ASP A 402 -10.54 -3.86 -1.07
C ASP A 402 -11.40 -4.43 0.05
N SER A 403 -12.71 -4.13 0.07
CA SER A 403 -13.65 -4.72 1.02
C SER A 403 -13.71 -6.25 0.90
N LEU A 404 -13.77 -6.75 -0.33
CA LEU A 404 -13.72 -8.19 -0.60
C LEU A 404 -12.39 -8.82 -0.16
N PHE A 405 -11.27 -8.12 -0.33
CA PHE A 405 -9.94 -8.58 0.12
C PHE A 405 -9.87 -8.69 1.64
N TYR A 406 -10.37 -7.71 2.37
CA TYR A 406 -10.38 -7.69 3.82
C TYR A 406 -11.51 -8.52 4.45
N GLY A 407 -12.46 -9.03 3.65
CA GLY A 407 -13.62 -9.77 4.16
C GLY A 407 -14.59 -8.89 4.97
N ILE A 408 -14.72 -7.62 4.63
CA ILE A 408 -15.63 -6.66 5.28
C ILE A 408 -16.81 -6.33 4.35
N PRO A 409 -17.93 -5.83 4.89
CA PRO A 409 -19.02 -5.26 4.10
C PRO A 409 -18.55 -4.10 3.20
N PRO A 410 -19.39 -3.62 2.25
CA PRO A 410 -19.04 -2.45 1.43
C PRO A 410 -18.53 -1.29 2.28
N TYR A 411 -17.36 -0.75 1.93
CA TYR A 411 -16.55 0.14 2.76
C TYR A 411 -17.33 1.32 3.35
N ASN A 412 -18.18 1.98 2.55
CA ASN A 412 -18.92 3.14 3.01
C ASN A 412 -19.89 2.79 4.15
N ASP A 413 -20.67 1.74 3.97
CA ASP A 413 -21.67 1.31 4.97
C ASP A 413 -20.95 0.77 6.22
N TYR A 414 -19.90 -0.01 6.00
CA TYR A 414 -19.07 -0.54 7.07
C TYR A 414 -18.47 0.58 7.92
N LEU A 415 -17.76 1.54 7.31
CA LEU A 415 -17.09 2.61 8.05
C LEU A 415 -18.08 3.56 8.72
N LYS A 416 -19.20 3.90 8.06
CA LYS A 416 -20.27 4.69 8.68
C LYS A 416 -20.84 4.01 9.93
N ALA A 417 -21.08 2.71 9.85
CA ALA A 417 -21.60 1.93 10.99
C ALA A 417 -20.55 1.87 12.15
N GLN A 418 -19.25 1.78 11.83
CA GLN A 418 -18.21 1.83 12.85
C GLN A 418 -18.10 3.22 13.49
N LEU A 419 -18.07 4.29 12.69
CA LEU A 419 -18.00 5.67 13.20
C LEU A 419 -19.23 6.04 14.07
N ALA A 420 -20.42 5.55 13.71
CA ALA A 420 -21.65 5.79 14.49
C ALA A 420 -21.62 5.17 15.90
N LYS A 421 -20.90 4.06 16.07
CA LYS A 421 -20.76 3.36 17.36
C LYS A 421 -19.58 3.87 18.20
N LEU A 422 -18.66 4.61 17.57
CA LEU A 422 -17.42 5.02 18.18
C LEU A 422 -17.68 6.04 19.30
N THR A 423 -17.04 5.84 20.42
CA THR A 423 -17.07 6.77 21.57
C THR A 423 -15.73 7.49 21.75
N LEU A 424 -15.73 8.60 22.46
CA LEU A 424 -14.51 9.31 22.85
C LEU A 424 -13.56 8.40 23.65
N ALA A 425 -14.11 7.54 24.51
CA ALA A 425 -13.32 6.60 25.31
C ALA A 425 -12.58 5.59 24.41
N ASP A 426 -13.23 5.08 23.34
CA ASP A 426 -12.60 4.18 22.37
C ASP A 426 -11.44 4.88 21.66
N VAL A 427 -11.64 6.12 21.20
CA VAL A 427 -10.60 6.88 20.50
C VAL A 427 -9.42 7.17 21.44
N ASN A 428 -9.68 7.60 22.68
CA ASN A 428 -8.62 7.90 23.63
C ASN A 428 -7.86 6.63 24.08
N ARG A 429 -8.52 5.48 24.16
CA ARG A 429 -7.86 4.19 24.34
C ARG A 429 -6.93 3.87 23.16
N VAL A 430 -7.39 4.06 21.93
CA VAL A 430 -6.61 3.80 20.71
C VAL A 430 -5.43 4.77 20.60
N ILE A 431 -5.60 6.04 20.96
CA ILE A 431 -4.49 7.01 21.06
C ILE A 431 -3.42 6.48 22.02
N LYS A 432 -3.79 6.05 23.23
CA LYS A 432 -2.84 5.50 24.21
C LYS A 432 -2.13 4.23 23.72
N GLN A 433 -2.82 3.42 22.94
CA GLN A 433 -2.30 2.14 22.46
C GLN A 433 -1.35 2.30 21.26
N TYR A 434 -1.68 3.19 20.33
CA TYR A 434 -1.00 3.24 19.03
C TYR A 434 -0.17 4.50 18.81
N ILE A 435 -0.47 5.65 19.43
CA ILE A 435 0.32 6.87 19.22
C ILE A 435 1.51 6.87 20.16
N ARG A 436 2.70 7.01 19.61
CA ARG A 436 3.97 7.04 20.35
C ARG A 436 4.98 7.99 19.73
N THR A 437 5.98 8.41 20.49
CA THR A 437 7.07 9.31 20.07
C THR A 437 8.45 8.67 20.21
N ASP A 438 8.47 7.42 20.64
CA ASP A 438 9.66 6.57 20.76
C ASP A 438 9.49 5.29 19.97
N HIS A 439 10.56 4.48 19.86
CA HIS A 439 10.53 3.21 19.14
C HIS A 439 9.98 3.36 17.71
N LEU A 440 10.48 4.36 16.99
CA LEU A 440 10.07 4.71 15.63
C LEU A 440 11.26 4.82 14.69
N VAL A 441 11.00 4.80 13.40
CA VAL A 441 12.00 5.07 12.35
C VAL A 441 11.70 6.42 11.73
N VAL A 442 12.76 7.20 11.54
CA VAL A 442 12.73 8.46 10.78
C VAL A 442 13.59 8.27 9.53
N ALA A 443 13.03 8.50 8.35
CA ALA A 443 13.78 8.67 7.13
C ALA A 443 13.86 10.17 6.81
N ALA A 444 15.04 10.67 6.51
CA ALA A 444 15.26 12.06 6.11
C ALA A 444 15.97 12.11 4.76
N VAL A 445 15.61 13.07 3.92
CA VAL A 445 16.31 13.34 2.65
C VAL A 445 16.82 14.77 2.71
N THR A 446 18.13 14.96 2.57
CA THR A 446 18.76 16.28 2.73
C THR A 446 20.12 16.33 2.07
N ARG A 447 20.64 17.54 1.84
CA ARG A 447 22.07 17.79 1.58
C ARG A 447 22.84 17.84 2.90
N ASN A 448 24.10 17.41 2.88
CA ASN A 448 24.98 17.38 4.06
C ASN A 448 24.41 16.51 5.19
N GLY A 449 24.14 15.24 4.88
CA GLY A 449 23.52 14.28 5.81
C GLY A 449 24.27 14.15 7.15
N GLU A 450 25.60 14.25 7.15
CA GLU A 450 26.43 14.23 8.38
C GLU A 450 26.19 15.46 9.26
N ASP A 451 25.85 16.61 8.68
CA ASP A 451 25.48 17.80 9.46
C ASP A 451 24.14 17.62 10.15
N LEU A 452 23.12 17.15 9.42
CA LEU A 452 21.84 16.82 10.02
C LEU A 452 21.98 15.74 11.11
N LYS A 453 22.84 14.73 10.89
CA LYS A 453 23.14 13.71 11.91
C LYS A 453 23.69 14.32 13.19
N ARG A 454 24.66 15.22 13.09
CA ARG A 454 25.21 15.94 14.28
C ARG A 454 24.14 16.74 15.00
N GLN A 455 23.29 17.47 14.24
CA GLN A 455 22.21 18.26 14.79
C GLN A 455 21.19 17.38 15.54
N LEU A 456 20.74 16.25 14.95
CA LEU A 456 19.75 15.37 15.55
C LEU A 456 20.27 14.60 16.76
N ALA A 457 21.55 14.25 16.78
CA ALA A 457 22.20 13.56 17.90
C ALA A 457 22.56 14.50 19.06
N SER A 458 22.54 15.82 18.86
CA SER A 458 22.80 16.81 19.89
C SER A 458 21.51 17.12 20.66
N GLU A 459 21.63 17.32 21.98
CA GLU A 459 20.55 17.85 22.82
C GLU A 459 20.43 19.39 22.76
N ASP A 460 21.30 20.06 21.97
CA ASP A 460 21.26 21.52 21.83
C ASP A 460 19.88 22.03 21.39
N ALA A 461 19.55 23.21 21.87
CA ALA A 461 18.33 23.90 21.47
C ALA A 461 18.26 24.11 19.95
N SER A 462 17.07 24.05 19.38
CA SER A 462 16.80 24.35 17.96
C SER A 462 15.99 25.66 17.85
N PRO A 463 16.64 26.83 18.02
CA PRO A 463 15.91 28.11 18.06
C PRO A 463 15.22 28.41 16.73
N MET A 464 14.04 29.03 16.83
CA MET A 464 13.28 29.50 15.69
C MET A 464 13.35 31.02 15.58
N THR A 465 13.49 31.51 14.36
CA THR A 465 13.39 32.92 14.02
C THR A 465 12.23 33.13 13.05
N TYR A 466 11.39 34.13 13.34
CA TYR A 466 10.24 34.46 12.52
C TYR A 466 10.40 35.83 11.88
N ASN A 467 9.90 35.98 10.66
CA ASN A 467 9.91 37.27 9.95
C ASN A 467 8.89 38.29 10.55
N SER A 468 7.99 37.82 11.41
CA SER A 468 7.02 38.67 12.10
C SER A 468 6.76 38.13 13.51
N PRO A 469 6.36 39.02 14.49
CA PRO A 469 6.01 38.56 15.81
C PRO A 469 4.93 37.50 15.80
N LYS A 470 5.06 36.50 16.64
CA LYS A 470 4.06 35.43 16.82
C LYS A 470 3.17 35.74 18.04
N PRO A 471 1.92 35.22 18.06
CA PRO A 471 1.09 35.28 19.28
C PRO A 471 1.85 34.67 20.46
N ARG A 472 1.60 35.22 21.67
CA ARG A 472 2.29 34.81 22.91
C ARG A 472 2.18 33.30 23.14
N GLU A 473 1.01 32.75 22.91
CA GLU A 473 0.76 31.29 23.01
C GLU A 473 1.75 30.45 22.16
N ILE A 474 2.06 30.91 20.96
CA ILE A 474 3.01 30.22 20.08
C ILE A 474 4.45 30.40 20.58
N ALA A 475 4.80 31.60 21.00
CA ALA A 475 6.12 31.89 21.54
C ALA A 475 6.40 31.09 22.84
N ASP A 476 5.41 31.02 23.74
CA ASP A 476 5.50 30.25 25.00
C ASP A 476 5.67 28.73 24.68
N GLU A 477 4.92 28.20 23.75
CA GLU A 477 5.05 26.79 23.31
C GLU A 477 6.41 26.50 22.66
N ASP A 478 6.92 27.43 21.85
CA ASP A 478 8.24 27.29 21.22
C ASP A 478 9.36 27.15 22.27
N THR A 479 9.26 27.75 23.43
CA THR A 479 10.22 27.57 24.52
C THR A 479 10.33 26.10 24.98
N LEU A 480 9.26 25.34 24.85
CA LEU A 480 9.21 23.91 25.14
C LEU A 480 9.73 23.08 23.96
N VAL A 481 9.31 23.42 22.75
CA VAL A 481 9.64 22.67 21.53
C VAL A 481 11.14 22.77 21.20
N VAL A 482 11.77 23.93 21.35
CA VAL A 482 13.21 24.14 21.06
C VAL A 482 14.11 23.20 21.85
N LYS A 483 13.67 22.73 23.02
CA LYS A 483 14.40 21.82 23.91
C LYS A 483 13.77 20.43 23.99
N TRP A 484 12.75 20.15 23.18
CA TRP A 484 12.09 18.84 23.20
C TRP A 484 13.11 17.72 22.95
N PRO A 485 13.23 16.71 23.81
CA PRO A 485 14.24 15.67 23.65
C PRO A 485 13.88 14.73 22.47
N LEU A 486 14.83 14.50 21.58
CA LEU A 486 14.67 13.51 20.51
C LEU A 486 15.11 12.11 20.96
N GLY A 487 15.95 12.01 21.99
CA GLY A 487 16.46 10.76 22.51
C GLY A 487 17.33 9.98 21.51
N LEU A 488 17.91 10.66 20.51
CA LEU A 488 18.71 10.06 19.45
C LEU A 488 20.20 10.19 19.76
N LYS A 489 20.93 9.10 19.54
CA LYS A 489 22.40 9.09 19.61
C LYS A 489 22.99 8.98 18.21
N ALA A 490 24.25 9.38 18.03
CA ALA A 490 24.93 9.32 16.74
C ALA A 490 24.95 7.90 16.15
N GLU A 491 25.02 6.86 16.99
CA GLU A 491 24.97 5.45 16.60
C GLU A 491 23.60 4.98 16.08
N ASP A 492 22.52 5.69 16.42
CA ASP A 492 21.16 5.40 15.95
C ASP A 492 20.86 6.04 14.60
N ILE A 493 21.80 6.85 14.07
CA ILE A 493 21.63 7.62 12.84
C ILE A 493 22.61 7.13 11.78
N LYS A 494 22.06 6.57 10.70
CA LYS A 494 22.82 6.15 9.53
C LYS A 494 22.68 7.18 8.42
N VAL A 495 23.80 7.55 7.78
CA VAL A 495 23.81 8.37 6.58
C VAL A 495 24.19 7.48 5.40
N LYS A 496 23.49 7.57 4.30
CA LYS A 496 23.81 6.88 3.05
C LYS A 496 23.64 7.81 1.84
N PRO A 497 24.53 7.75 0.86
CA PRO A 497 24.38 8.55 -0.36
C PRO A 497 23.14 8.07 -1.16
N VAL A 498 22.49 8.98 -1.85
CA VAL A 498 21.30 8.66 -2.68
C VAL A 498 21.60 7.60 -3.74
N SER A 499 22.81 7.51 -4.23
CA SER A 499 23.24 6.51 -5.20
C SER A 499 23.14 5.06 -4.71
N GLU A 500 23.19 4.84 -3.39
CA GLU A 500 23.07 3.52 -2.76
C GLU A 500 21.62 3.11 -2.46
N VAL A 501 20.68 4.07 -2.52
CA VAL A 501 19.26 3.80 -2.21
C VAL A 501 18.63 3.04 -3.36
N PHE A 502 18.11 1.84 -3.13
CA PHE A 502 17.55 0.93 -4.14
C PHE A 502 18.54 0.62 -5.29
N GLN A 503 19.82 0.54 -4.98
CA GLN A 503 20.88 0.13 -5.93
C GLN A 503 20.96 -1.39 -5.96
#